data_039242506f8374cf722117f64fb1f676
#
_entry.id   039242506f8374cf722117f64fb1f676
#
_cell.length_a   1.000
_cell.length_b   1.000
_cell.length_c   1.000
_cell.angle_alpha   90.00
_cell.angle_beta   90.00
_cell.angle_gamma   90.00
#
_symmetry.space_group_name_H-M   'P 1'
#
loop_
_entity.id
_entity.type
_entity.pdbx_description
1 polymer ?
#
loop_
_entity_poly.entity_id
_entity_poly.type
_entity_poly.pdbx_seq_one_letter_code
_entity_poly.pdbx_strand_id
1 'polypeptide(L)'
;MWFSKKIKFYKNGITTYQELLDSAEITNKMQLRQIEFALQDKGTYIEKDNIRDFLSTLSYPLYFLDFETMQPVIPKYVGTKPYAQIPFQYSLHYIEAEGGELKHKEFLAESGTDPRRSLAEQLCADIPMNVCVTAYKKSFECTRLKELAEAFPDLAEHLLNIQENIIDLLV
;
A
#
# COMPACT_ATOMS: atom_id res chain seq x y z
N MET A 1 -11.72 10.60 -10.81
CA MET A 1 -12.46 11.87 -11.08
C MET A 1 -13.05 12.38 -9.79
N TRP A 2 -12.86 13.65 -9.45
CA TRP A 2 -13.40 14.25 -8.22
C TRP A 2 -14.93 14.36 -8.26
N PHE A 3 -15.58 14.23 -7.11
CA PHE A 3 -17.04 14.21 -6.98
C PHE A 3 -17.71 15.45 -7.60
N SER A 4 -17.15 16.65 -7.38
CA SER A 4 -17.64 17.90 -7.97
C SER A 4 -17.64 17.90 -9.50
N LYS A 5 -16.63 17.32 -10.14
CA LYS A 5 -16.54 17.19 -11.60
C LYS A 5 -17.60 16.22 -12.16
N LYS A 6 -17.87 15.12 -11.45
CA LYS A 6 -18.93 14.18 -11.79
C LYS A 6 -20.31 14.85 -11.78
N ILE A 7 -20.61 15.64 -10.73
CA ILE A 7 -21.88 16.39 -10.62
C ILE A 7 -22.00 17.42 -11.74
N LYS A 8 -20.92 18.15 -12.09
CA LYS A 8 -20.92 19.09 -13.21
C LYS A 8 -21.32 18.41 -14.50
N PHE A 9 -20.69 17.29 -14.82
CA PHE A 9 -21.02 16.51 -16.03
C PHE A 9 -22.47 16.08 -16.05
N TYR A 10 -22.94 15.47 -14.95
CA TYR A 10 -24.33 15.05 -14.84
C TYR A 10 -25.34 16.19 -15.05
N LYS A 11 -25.11 17.36 -14.44
CA LYS A 11 -25.95 18.55 -14.61
C LYS A 11 -25.97 19.09 -16.04
N ASN A 12 -24.90 18.85 -16.79
CA ASN A 12 -24.78 19.22 -18.21
C ASN A 12 -25.27 18.12 -19.17
N GLY A 13 -25.94 17.08 -18.66
CA GLY A 13 -26.45 15.98 -19.46
C GLY A 13 -25.38 15.00 -19.97
N ILE A 14 -24.13 15.12 -19.52
CA ILE A 14 -23.02 14.22 -19.89
C ILE A 14 -23.06 13.00 -18.97
N THR A 15 -23.57 11.87 -19.48
CA THR A 15 -23.83 10.66 -18.71
C THR A 15 -23.17 9.40 -19.29
N THR A 16 -22.72 9.46 -20.55
CA THR A 16 -22.06 8.34 -21.22
C THR A 16 -20.56 8.58 -21.45
N TYR A 17 -19.82 7.53 -21.72
CA TYR A 17 -18.40 7.63 -22.08
C TYR A 17 -18.16 8.39 -23.38
N GLN A 18 -19.07 8.24 -24.36
CA GLN A 18 -18.95 8.98 -25.62
C GLN A 18 -19.13 10.48 -25.40
N GLU A 19 -20.16 10.90 -24.68
CA GLU A 19 -20.39 12.31 -24.34
C GLU A 19 -19.23 12.91 -23.52
N LEU A 20 -18.61 12.12 -22.61
CA LEU A 20 -17.41 12.53 -21.88
C LEU A 20 -16.23 12.78 -22.82
N LEU A 21 -16.01 11.91 -23.82
CA LEU A 21 -14.97 12.07 -24.82
C LEU A 21 -15.21 13.29 -25.68
N ASP A 22 -16.44 13.47 -26.16
CA ASP A 22 -16.85 14.57 -27.03
C ASP A 22 -16.75 15.94 -26.33
N SER A 23 -16.93 15.96 -25.00
CA SER A 23 -16.80 17.17 -24.20
C SER A 23 -15.39 17.77 -24.18
N ALA A 24 -14.35 16.98 -24.51
CA ALA A 24 -12.92 17.31 -24.42
C ALA A 24 -12.46 17.84 -23.03
N GLU A 25 -13.29 17.71 -22.00
CA GLU A 25 -12.97 18.17 -20.63
C GLU A 25 -12.12 17.17 -19.83
N ILE A 26 -11.93 15.95 -20.33
CA ILE A 26 -11.07 14.94 -19.72
C ILE A 26 -9.66 15.08 -20.30
N THR A 27 -8.71 15.47 -19.44
CA THR A 27 -7.30 15.67 -19.82
C THR A 27 -6.36 14.61 -19.23
N ASN A 28 -6.83 13.85 -18.24
CA ASN A 28 -6.04 12.80 -17.61
C ASN A 28 -5.92 11.60 -18.57
N LYS A 29 -4.70 11.26 -18.96
CA LYS A 29 -4.39 10.20 -19.94
C LYS A 29 -4.95 8.83 -19.51
N MET A 30 -4.90 8.50 -18.21
CA MET A 30 -5.41 7.23 -17.70
C MET A 30 -6.94 7.16 -17.82
N GLN A 31 -7.66 8.26 -17.53
CA GLN A 31 -9.12 8.32 -17.69
C GLN A 31 -9.51 8.27 -19.16
N LEU A 32 -8.80 8.96 -20.06
CA LEU A 32 -9.04 8.87 -21.50
C LEU A 32 -8.87 7.44 -22.01
N ARG A 33 -7.79 6.75 -21.58
CA ARG A 33 -7.56 5.34 -21.92
C ARG A 33 -8.68 4.43 -21.42
N GLN A 34 -9.16 4.62 -20.18
CA GLN A 34 -10.30 3.86 -19.65
C GLN A 34 -11.56 4.05 -20.49
N ILE A 35 -11.87 5.28 -20.89
CA ILE A 35 -13.03 5.61 -21.74
C ILE A 35 -12.88 4.93 -23.11
N GLU A 36 -11.72 5.07 -23.74
CA GLU A 36 -11.44 4.48 -25.05
C GLU A 36 -11.57 2.95 -25.03
N PHE A 37 -10.98 2.30 -24.02
CA PHE A 37 -11.05 0.85 -23.88
C PHE A 37 -12.48 0.36 -23.63
N ALA A 38 -13.27 1.09 -22.84
CA ALA A 38 -14.67 0.77 -22.60
C ALA A 38 -15.53 0.93 -23.86
N LEU A 39 -15.30 1.99 -24.66
CA LEU A 39 -16.06 2.24 -25.89
C LEU A 39 -15.72 1.23 -27.01
N GLN A 40 -14.49 0.76 -27.07
CA GLN A 40 -14.00 -0.11 -28.14
C GLN A 40 -13.93 -1.59 -27.74
N ASP A 41 -14.37 -1.93 -26.52
CA ASP A 41 -14.31 -3.30 -25.96
C ASP A 41 -12.91 -3.95 -26.12
N LYS A 42 -11.85 -3.17 -25.85
CA LYS A 42 -10.46 -3.57 -26.07
C LYS A 42 -9.91 -4.59 -25.05
N GLY A 43 -10.72 -4.97 -24.05
CA GLY A 43 -10.27 -5.89 -23.00
C GLY A 43 -9.27 -5.26 -22.03
N THR A 44 -8.17 -5.94 -21.74
CA THR A 44 -7.17 -5.53 -20.72
C THR A 44 -6.01 -4.74 -21.35
N TYR A 45 -5.65 -3.61 -20.73
CA TYR A 45 -4.44 -2.87 -21.07
C TYR A 45 -3.25 -3.39 -20.25
N ILE A 46 -2.18 -3.80 -20.93
CA ILE A 46 -0.96 -4.35 -20.30
C ILE A 46 0.27 -3.70 -20.94
N GLU A 47 1.06 -3.01 -20.14
CA GLU A 47 2.38 -2.47 -20.53
C GLU A 47 3.49 -3.45 -20.12
N LYS A 48 3.72 -4.46 -20.97
CA LYS A 48 4.66 -5.55 -20.66
C LYS A 48 6.08 -5.09 -20.37
N ASP A 49 6.56 -4.05 -21.06
CA ASP A 49 7.92 -3.54 -20.86
C ASP A 49 8.04 -2.84 -19.50
N ASN A 50 7.06 -1.98 -19.13
CA ASN A 50 7.04 -1.36 -17.81
C ASN A 50 6.94 -2.40 -16.67
N ILE A 51 6.15 -3.46 -16.88
CA ILE A 51 6.08 -4.56 -15.91
C ILE A 51 7.43 -5.27 -15.79
N ARG A 52 8.11 -5.55 -16.91
CA ARG A 52 9.44 -6.17 -16.90
C ARG A 52 10.47 -5.30 -16.19
N ASP A 53 10.47 -4.01 -16.47
CA ASP A 53 11.38 -3.04 -15.85
C ASP A 53 11.13 -2.97 -14.33
N PHE A 54 9.86 -2.93 -13.92
CA PHE A 54 9.50 -2.99 -12.50
C PHE A 54 9.99 -4.30 -11.85
N LEU A 55 9.70 -5.46 -12.46
CA LEU A 55 10.12 -6.76 -11.91
C LEU A 55 11.64 -6.87 -11.80
N SER A 56 12.40 -6.20 -12.66
CA SER A 56 13.87 -6.17 -12.59
C SER A 56 14.43 -5.40 -11.39
N THR A 57 13.60 -4.59 -10.70
CA THR A 57 13.99 -3.88 -9.47
C THR A 57 13.88 -4.76 -8.22
N LEU A 58 13.19 -5.88 -8.32
CA LEU A 58 12.98 -6.78 -7.19
C LEU A 58 14.18 -7.72 -7.01
N SER A 59 14.47 -8.06 -5.76
CA SER A 59 15.51 -9.03 -5.41
C SER A 59 15.00 -10.01 -4.35
N TYR A 60 15.69 -11.12 -4.20
CA TYR A 60 15.36 -12.15 -3.20
C TYR A 60 16.35 -12.14 -2.03
N PRO A 61 15.90 -12.46 -0.81
CA PRO A 61 14.52 -12.83 -0.47
C PRO A 61 13.57 -11.64 -0.64
N LEU A 62 12.36 -11.91 -1.12
CA LEU A 62 11.32 -10.92 -1.44
C LEU A 62 10.15 -11.07 -0.48
N TYR A 63 9.79 -9.97 0.18
CA TYR A 63 8.72 -9.89 1.17
C TYR A 63 7.58 -8.99 0.67
N PHE A 64 6.33 -9.35 1.02
CA PHE A 64 5.11 -8.59 0.71
C PHE A 64 4.43 -8.27 2.03
N LEU A 65 4.47 -7.00 2.43
CA LEU A 65 3.98 -6.52 3.73
C LEU A 65 2.67 -5.76 3.56
N ASP A 66 1.71 -6.05 4.44
CA ASP A 66 0.45 -5.33 4.55
C ASP A 66 0.03 -5.20 6.02
N PHE A 67 -0.30 -3.95 6.45
CA PHE A 67 -0.72 -3.65 7.82
C PHE A 67 -2.21 -3.38 7.92
N GLU A 68 -2.82 -3.88 9.01
CA GLU A 68 -4.13 -3.43 9.45
C GLU A 68 -4.02 -2.50 10.66
N THR A 69 -4.79 -1.41 10.65
CA THR A 69 -4.75 -0.39 11.70
C THR A 69 -6.13 -0.06 12.25
N MET A 70 -6.17 0.32 13.53
CA MET A 70 -7.34 0.93 14.16
C MET A 70 -7.10 2.42 14.38
N GLN A 71 -8.19 3.22 14.35
CA GLN A 71 -8.16 4.67 14.58
C GLN A 71 -9.13 5.06 15.71
N PRO A 72 -8.77 4.84 16.98
CA PRO A 72 -9.66 5.21 18.08
C PRO A 72 -9.82 6.73 18.19
N VAL A 73 -11.07 7.18 18.36
CA VAL A 73 -11.41 8.60 18.60
C VAL A 73 -10.81 9.09 19.92
N ILE A 74 -10.92 8.24 20.96
CA ILE A 74 -10.33 8.49 22.27
C ILE A 74 -9.03 7.69 22.34
N PRO A 75 -7.87 8.35 22.61
CA PRO A 75 -6.60 7.64 22.74
C PRO A 75 -6.69 6.51 23.79
N LYS A 76 -6.32 5.30 23.37
CA LYS A 76 -6.36 4.13 24.24
C LYS A 76 -5.02 3.84 24.92
N TYR A 77 -3.92 4.28 24.31
CA TYR A 77 -2.56 3.92 24.74
C TYR A 77 -1.74 5.17 25.00
N VAL A 78 -0.79 5.05 25.91
CA VAL A 78 0.12 6.17 26.25
C VAL A 78 0.88 6.65 25.02
N GLY A 79 0.97 7.97 24.87
CA GLY A 79 1.66 8.61 23.74
C GLY A 79 0.86 8.62 22.41
N THR A 80 -0.38 8.13 22.40
CA THR A 80 -1.24 8.24 21.21
C THR A 80 -2.12 9.48 21.26
N LYS A 81 -2.53 9.94 20.06
CA LYS A 81 -3.45 11.07 19.88
C LYS A 81 -4.78 10.59 19.27
N PRO A 82 -5.87 11.39 19.34
CA PRO A 82 -7.10 11.06 18.65
C PRO A 82 -6.86 10.75 17.17
N TYR A 83 -7.52 9.71 16.68
CA TYR A 83 -7.40 9.22 15.30
C TYR A 83 -5.99 8.77 14.87
N ALA A 84 -5.07 8.50 15.82
CA ALA A 84 -3.80 7.85 15.48
C ALA A 84 -4.07 6.48 14.86
N GLN A 85 -3.38 6.19 13.76
CA GLN A 85 -3.43 4.87 13.14
C GLN A 85 -2.50 3.92 13.89
N ILE A 86 -3.07 2.98 14.60
CA ILE A 86 -2.34 2.04 15.46
C ILE A 86 -2.35 0.68 14.77
N PRO A 87 -1.20 0.20 14.28
CA PRO A 87 -1.14 -1.13 13.68
C PRO A 87 -1.38 -2.21 14.75
N PHE A 88 -2.25 -3.15 14.44
CA PHE A 88 -2.60 -4.26 15.33
C PHE A 88 -2.45 -5.62 14.67
N GLN A 89 -2.29 -5.66 13.36
CA GLN A 89 -2.11 -6.87 12.57
C GLN A 89 -1.19 -6.57 11.38
N TYR A 90 -0.44 -7.57 10.93
CA TYR A 90 0.15 -7.60 9.60
C TYR A 90 -0.02 -8.98 8.95
N SER A 91 -0.05 -8.98 7.64
CA SER A 91 0.14 -10.13 6.77
C SER A 91 1.48 -10.02 6.06
N LEU A 92 2.27 -11.08 6.06
CA LEU A 92 3.60 -11.12 5.48
C LEU A 92 3.76 -12.37 4.61
N HIS A 93 3.72 -12.18 3.29
CA HIS A 93 4.11 -13.25 2.37
C HIS A 93 5.58 -13.08 1.98
N TYR A 94 6.29 -14.16 1.69
CA TYR A 94 7.67 -14.06 1.26
C TYR A 94 8.12 -15.24 0.41
N ILE A 95 9.12 -14.97 -0.45
CA ILE A 95 9.79 -15.95 -1.32
C ILE A 95 11.29 -15.81 -1.07
N GLU A 96 11.96 -16.90 -0.68
CA GLU A 96 13.37 -16.88 -0.29
C GLU A 96 14.33 -16.76 -1.48
N ALA A 97 13.96 -17.35 -2.62
CA ALA A 97 14.76 -17.35 -3.84
C ALA A 97 13.86 -17.33 -5.08
N GLU A 98 14.38 -16.92 -6.21
CA GLU A 98 13.65 -16.93 -7.47
C GLU A 98 13.08 -18.32 -7.80
N GLY A 99 11.77 -18.38 -8.10
CA GLY A 99 11.05 -19.63 -8.32
C GLY A 99 10.79 -20.45 -7.05
N GLY A 100 11.13 -19.92 -5.87
CA GLY A 100 10.88 -20.56 -4.58
C GLY A 100 9.41 -20.60 -4.20
N GLU A 101 9.10 -21.36 -3.16
CA GLU A 101 7.76 -21.48 -2.60
C GLU A 101 7.33 -20.15 -1.93
N LEU A 102 6.07 -19.74 -2.14
CA LEU A 102 5.46 -18.65 -1.42
C LEU A 102 5.12 -19.10 0.00
N LYS A 103 5.74 -18.46 0.98
CA LYS A 103 5.51 -18.69 2.41
C LYS A 103 4.71 -17.56 3.02
N HIS A 104 4.09 -17.81 4.16
CA HIS A 104 3.28 -16.82 4.88
C HIS A 104 3.60 -16.81 6.37
N LYS A 105 3.63 -15.61 6.94
CA LYS A 105 3.61 -15.32 8.37
C LYS A 105 2.56 -14.25 8.63
N GLU A 106 2.07 -14.19 9.84
CA GLU A 106 1.11 -13.17 10.26
C GLU A 106 1.30 -12.84 11.74
N PHE A 107 0.86 -11.65 12.11
CA PHE A 107 0.71 -11.25 13.51
C PHE A 107 -0.67 -10.65 13.70
N LEU A 108 -1.33 -11.05 14.76
CA LEU A 108 -2.57 -10.45 15.26
C LEU A 108 -2.42 -10.20 16.75
N ALA A 109 -2.56 -8.94 17.16
CA ALA A 109 -2.43 -8.57 18.56
C ALA A 109 -3.57 -9.14 19.42
N GLU A 110 -3.25 -9.46 20.66
CA GLU A 110 -4.23 -9.87 21.65
C GLU A 110 -5.19 -8.70 21.96
N SER A 111 -6.47 -9.01 22.00
CA SER A 111 -7.50 -8.01 22.30
C SER A 111 -7.33 -7.41 23.70
N GLY A 112 -7.43 -6.08 23.79
CA GLY A 112 -7.31 -5.34 25.05
C GLY A 112 -5.90 -4.91 25.43
N THR A 113 -4.88 -5.35 24.73
CA THR A 113 -3.47 -4.95 24.95
C THR A 113 -3.04 -3.81 24.02
N ASP A 114 -1.93 -3.11 24.33
CA ASP A 114 -1.27 -2.21 23.39
C ASP A 114 -0.50 -3.04 22.36
N PRO A 115 -0.91 -3.03 21.08
CA PRO A 115 -0.34 -3.94 20.08
C PRO A 115 1.05 -3.52 19.60
N ARG A 116 1.43 -2.25 19.78
CA ARG A 116 2.53 -1.62 19.05
C ARG A 116 3.88 -2.28 19.31
N ARG A 117 4.20 -2.57 20.58
CA ARG A 117 5.50 -3.13 20.96
C ARG A 117 5.65 -4.57 20.46
N SER A 118 4.68 -5.42 20.75
CA SER A 118 4.72 -6.83 20.34
C SER A 118 4.69 -7.01 18.82
N LEU A 119 3.92 -6.17 18.11
CA LEU A 119 3.92 -6.15 16.66
C LEU A 119 5.28 -5.76 16.09
N ALA A 120 5.91 -4.70 16.63
CA ALA A 120 7.21 -4.25 16.17
C ALA A 120 8.32 -5.29 16.40
N GLU A 121 8.33 -5.95 17.57
CA GLU A 121 9.28 -7.03 17.90
C GLU A 121 9.11 -8.22 16.96
N GLN A 122 7.88 -8.67 16.75
CA GLN A 122 7.61 -9.80 15.86
C GLN A 122 7.95 -9.47 14.40
N LEU A 123 7.64 -8.25 13.94
CA LEU A 123 7.97 -7.80 12.59
C LEU A 123 9.49 -7.80 12.34
N CYS A 124 10.27 -7.31 13.30
CA CYS A 124 11.73 -7.35 13.24
C CYS A 124 12.28 -8.79 13.24
N ALA A 125 11.61 -9.72 13.94
CA ALA A 125 11.98 -11.13 13.91
C ALA A 125 11.62 -11.82 12.59
N ASP A 126 10.57 -11.36 11.92
CA ASP A 126 10.04 -11.98 10.70
C ASP A 126 10.67 -11.45 9.41
N ILE A 127 11.10 -10.18 9.37
CA ILE A 127 11.74 -9.55 8.21
C ILE A 127 13.20 -9.28 8.55
N PRO A 128 14.17 -9.99 7.95
CA PRO A 128 15.59 -9.68 8.13
C PRO A 128 15.96 -8.28 7.62
N MET A 129 17.09 -7.75 8.07
CA MET A 129 17.63 -6.50 7.54
C MET A 129 18.14 -6.67 6.10
N ASN A 130 18.09 -5.58 5.33
CA ASN A 130 18.63 -5.47 3.96
C ASN A 130 18.00 -6.46 2.96
N VAL A 131 16.72 -6.75 3.13
CA VAL A 131 15.94 -7.59 2.19
C VAL A 131 14.97 -6.71 1.39
N CYS A 132 14.57 -7.18 0.22
CA CYS A 132 13.58 -6.52 -0.61
C CYS A 132 12.19 -6.69 0.02
N VAL A 133 11.52 -5.58 0.31
CA VAL A 133 10.13 -5.56 0.79
C VAL A 133 9.26 -4.85 -0.22
N THR A 134 8.05 -5.31 -0.45
CA THR A 134 7.07 -4.64 -1.29
C THR A 134 5.80 -4.35 -0.50
N ALA A 135 5.15 -3.22 -0.82
CA ALA A 135 3.85 -2.86 -0.28
C ALA A 135 3.02 -2.13 -1.35
N TYR A 136 1.71 -2.29 -1.32
CA TYR A 136 0.82 -1.54 -2.21
C TYR A 136 0.54 -0.15 -1.64
N LYS A 137 0.97 0.92 -2.35
CA LYS A 137 0.93 2.31 -1.87
C LYS A 137 1.76 2.47 -0.59
N LYS A 138 3.03 2.14 -0.67
CA LYS A 138 4.02 2.05 0.44
C LYS A 138 4.02 3.20 1.45
N SER A 139 3.47 4.37 1.09
CA SER A 139 3.43 5.53 1.99
C SER A 139 2.69 5.26 3.30
N PHE A 140 1.75 4.32 3.30
CA PHE A 140 1.01 3.91 4.50
C PHE A 140 1.93 3.08 5.41
N GLU A 141 2.55 2.02 4.90
CA GLU A 141 3.46 1.14 5.66
C GLU A 141 4.68 1.91 6.15
N CYS A 142 5.29 2.73 5.29
CA CYS A 142 6.43 3.58 5.67
C CYS A 142 6.09 4.51 6.84
N THR A 143 4.88 5.07 6.87
CA THR A 143 4.46 5.94 7.98
C THR A 143 4.28 5.13 9.27
N ARG A 144 3.70 3.94 9.20
CA ARG A 144 3.54 3.08 10.40
C ARG A 144 4.88 2.63 10.94
N LEU A 145 5.81 2.21 10.07
CA LEU A 145 7.17 1.81 10.48
C LEU A 145 7.93 2.96 11.16
N LYS A 146 7.82 4.18 10.61
CA LYS A 146 8.42 5.36 11.21
C LYS A 146 7.84 5.68 12.60
N GLU A 147 6.51 5.64 12.75
CA GLU A 147 5.84 5.88 14.04
C GLU A 147 6.23 4.81 15.09
N LEU A 148 6.38 3.56 14.68
CA LEU A 148 6.89 2.49 15.55
C LEU A 148 8.35 2.72 15.93
N ALA A 149 9.21 3.13 15.00
CA ALA A 149 10.61 3.45 15.27
C ALA A 149 10.76 4.62 16.26
N GLU A 150 9.92 5.65 16.13
CA GLU A 150 9.87 6.77 17.07
C GLU A 150 9.39 6.34 18.47
N ALA A 151 8.44 5.41 18.54
CA ALA A 151 7.92 4.89 19.81
C ALA A 151 8.87 3.91 20.52
N PHE A 152 9.68 3.17 19.76
CA PHE A 152 10.59 2.13 20.25
C PHE A 152 12.00 2.29 19.71
N PRO A 153 12.82 3.20 20.31
CA PRO A 153 14.16 3.53 19.80
C PRO A 153 15.12 2.34 19.73
N ASP A 154 14.93 1.32 20.56
CA ASP A 154 15.71 0.09 20.55
C ASP A 154 15.45 -0.82 19.34
N LEU A 155 14.32 -0.64 18.65
CA LEU A 155 13.98 -1.32 17.41
C LEU A 155 14.11 -0.41 16.17
N ALA A 156 14.43 0.87 16.37
CA ALA A 156 14.33 1.90 15.34
C ALA A 156 15.24 1.59 14.13
N GLU A 157 16.46 1.15 14.35
CA GLU A 157 17.38 0.81 13.25
C GLU A 157 16.77 -0.24 12.31
N HIS A 158 16.21 -1.29 12.87
CA HIS A 158 15.62 -2.39 12.10
C HIS A 158 14.34 -1.94 11.38
N LEU A 159 13.43 -1.26 12.06
CA LEU A 159 12.18 -0.76 11.47
C LEU A 159 12.42 0.24 10.34
N LEU A 160 13.40 1.14 10.50
CA LEU A 160 13.79 2.09 9.44
C LEU A 160 14.49 1.39 8.27
N ASN A 161 15.27 0.34 8.53
CA ASN A 161 15.85 -0.48 7.47
C ASN A 161 14.76 -1.17 6.64
N ILE A 162 13.73 -1.74 7.27
CA ILE A 162 12.56 -2.27 6.53
C ILE A 162 11.92 -1.17 5.68
N GLN A 163 11.66 0.02 6.25
CA GLN A 163 11.05 1.16 5.55
C GLN A 163 11.86 1.58 4.32
N GLU A 164 13.17 1.68 4.42
CA GLU A 164 14.07 2.10 3.34
C GLU A 164 14.07 1.12 2.17
N ASN A 165 13.88 -0.17 2.45
CA ASN A 165 13.90 -1.24 1.46
C ASN A 165 12.50 -1.52 0.85
N ILE A 166 11.45 -0.74 1.18
CA ILE A 166 10.12 -0.92 0.59
C ILE A 166 10.07 -0.35 -0.83
N ILE A 167 9.74 -1.22 -1.78
CA ILE A 167 9.38 -0.87 -3.17
C ILE A 167 7.86 -0.78 -3.28
N ASP A 168 7.35 0.30 -3.90
CA ASP A 168 5.91 0.51 -4.09
C ASP A 168 5.38 -0.33 -5.26
N LEU A 169 4.31 -1.09 -5.04
CA LEU A 169 3.60 -1.80 -6.11
C LEU A 169 2.64 -0.88 -6.90
N LEU A 170 2.35 0.31 -6.37
CA LEU A 170 1.54 1.34 -7.03
C LEU A 170 2.49 2.39 -7.66
N VAL A 171 3.00 2.11 -8.85
CA VAL A 171 3.87 3.01 -9.61
C VAL A 171 3.11 3.68 -10.75
#